data_293e29c0ebb7f2838e1aa73e7d4c870d
#
_entry.id   293e29c0ebb7f2838e1aa73e7d4c870d
#
_cell.length_a   1.000
_cell.length_b   1.000
_cell.length_c   1.000
_cell.angle_alpha   90.00
_cell.angle_beta   90.00
_cell.angle_gamma   90.00
#
_symmetry.space_group_name_H-M   'P 1'
#
loop_
_entity.id
_entity.type
_entity.pdbx_description
1 polymer ?
#
loop_
_entity_poly.entity_id
_entity_poly.type
_entity_poly.pdbx_seq_one_letter_code
_entity_poly.pdbx_strand_id
1 'polypeptide(L)'
;KLMEYVNKGGTLLIQYNVNNPLLVQNIGPYPFKITRDRVTDENVSVSFLEKDHPVLNYPNKITSKDFEGWIQERGLYFLSDADPKYSRILSMNDPGETPKDGSLLVADYGKGRFVYTSLVFFRELPAGVPGAYRLFVNLITKQKNN
;
A
#
# COMPACT_ATOMS: atom_id res chain seq x y z
N LYS A 1 -11.50 0.40 -18.55
CA LYS A 1 -12.25 -0.69 -17.87
C LYS A 1 -11.97 -0.75 -16.37
N LEU A 2 -10.69 -0.88 -15.91
CA LEU A 2 -10.38 -0.97 -14.46
C LEU A 2 -10.81 0.28 -13.70
N MET A 3 -10.50 1.48 -14.18
CA MET A 3 -10.92 2.73 -13.52
C MET A 3 -12.44 2.91 -13.54
N GLU A 4 -13.11 2.42 -14.57
CA GLU A 4 -14.58 2.40 -14.61
C GLU A 4 -15.18 1.46 -13.56
N TYR A 5 -14.56 0.28 -13.36
CA TYR A 5 -14.93 -0.64 -12.28
C TYR A 5 -14.81 0.02 -10.90
N VAL A 6 -13.69 0.70 -10.65
CA VAL A 6 -13.49 1.44 -9.39
C VAL A 6 -14.54 2.54 -9.25
N ASN A 7 -14.74 3.35 -10.29
CA ASN A 7 -15.71 4.45 -10.25
C ASN A 7 -17.14 3.98 -9.90
N LYS A 8 -17.51 2.77 -10.34
CA LYS A 8 -18.81 2.14 -10.05
C LYS A 8 -18.91 1.49 -8.66
N GLY A 9 -17.87 1.55 -7.86
CA GLY A 9 -17.87 1.04 -6.47
C GLY A 9 -16.99 -0.21 -6.25
N GLY A 10 -16.16 -0.56 -7.22
CA GLY A 10 -15.20 -1.66 -7.07
C GLY A 10 -13.99 -1.28 -6.22
N THR A 11 -13.35 -2.27 -5.61
CA THR A 11 -12.04 -2.13 -4.97
C THR A 11 -10.98 -2.73 -5.88
N LEU A 12 -9.96 -1.95 -6.24
CA LEU A 12 -8.84 -2.39 -7.07
C LEU A 12 -7.55 -2.25 -6.26
N LEU A 13 -6.90 -3.37 -6.00
CA LEU A 13 -5.56 -3.43 -5.43
C LEU A 13 -4.55 -3.75 -6.53
N ILE A 14 -3.58 -2.86 -6.72
CA ILE A 14 -2.41 -3.10 -7.56
C ILE A 14 -1.20 -3.29 -6.65
N GLN A 15 -0.45 -4.34 -6.92
CA GLN A 15 0.74 -4.70 -6.16
C GLN A 15 1.97 -4.64 -7.06
N TYR A 16 3.05 -4.15 -6.49
CA TYR A 16 4.43 -4.34 -6.95
C TYR A 16 4.63 -4.23 -8.47
N ASN A 17 5.07 -3.09 -8.90
CA ASN A 17 5.58 -2.88 -10.26
C ASN A 17 7.02 -2.36 -10.19
N VAL A 18 7.86 -2.86 -11.08
CA VAL A 18 9.20 -2.32 -11.23
C VAL A 18 9.16 -0.95 -11.92
N ASN A 19 10.18 -0.14 -11.73
CA ASN A 19 10.26 1.21 -12.29
C ASN A 19 10.65 1.27 -13.78
N ASN A 20 10.18 0.31 -14.56
CA ASN A 20 10.34 0.33 -16.02
C ASN A 20 9.34 1.31 -16.65
N PRO A 21 9.63 1.82 -17.86
CA PRO A 21 8.68 2.65 -18.59
C PRO A 21 7.32 1.95 -18.72
N LEU A 22 6.27 2.66 -18.32
CA LEU A 22 4.90 2.16 -18.42
C LEU A 22 4.38 2.35 -19.86
N LEU A 23 3.57 1.41 -20.30
CA LEU A 23 2.83 1.53 -21.58
C LEU A 23 1.63 2.49 -21.47
N VAL A 24 1.24 2.85 -20.25
CA VAL A 24 0.14 3.76 -19.95
C VAL A 24 0.67 4.98 -19.19
N GLN A 25 0.01 6.11 -19.36
CA GLN A 25 0.42 7.35 -18.69
C GLN A 25 0.29 7.25 -17.16
N ASN A 26 -0.78 6.64 -16.67
CA ASN A 26 -1.03 6.43 -15.24
C ASN A 26 -1.55 5.03 -14.99
N ILE A 27 -1.06 4.37 -13.93
CA ILE A 27 -1.60 3.10 -13.45
C ILE A 27 -2.90 3.31 -12.65
N GLY A 28 -2.96 4.38 -11.85
CA GLY A 28 -4.09 4.71 -10.98
C GLY A 28 -4.95 5.85 -11.50
N PRO A 29 -5.98 6.25 -10.72
CA PRO A 29 -6.88 7.35 -11.09
C PRO A 29 -6.19 8.73 -11.11
N TYR A 30 -5.08 8.87 -10.41
CA TYR A 30 -4.29 10.08 -10.31
C TYR A 30 -2.80 9.76 -10.52
N PRO A 31 -1.96 10.74 -10.90
CA PRO A 31 -0.55 10.50 -11.17
C PRO A 31 0.27 10.15 -9.91
N PHE A 32 1.25 9.30 -10.10
CA PHE A 32 2.37 9.03 -9.21
C PHE A 32 3.55 8.48 -10.01
N LYS A 33 4.73 8.43 -9.41
CA LYS A 33 5.92 7.80 -10.00
C LYS A 33 6.31 6.56 -9.22
N ILE A 34 6.73 5.52 -9.94
CA ILE A 34 7.37 4.34 -9.37
C ILE A 34 8.87 4.62 -9.32
N THR A 35 9.47 4.49 -8.14
CA THR A 35 10.91 4.74 -7.92
C THR A 35 11.67 3.45 -7.65
N ARG A 36 12.95 3.57 -7.34
CA ARG A 36 13.79 2.48 -6.81
C ARG A 36 13.89 2.50 -5.28
N ASP A 37 13.15 3.37 -4.62
CA ASP A 37 13.12 3.42 -3.16
C ASP A 37 12.62 2.09 -2.60
N ARG A 38 13.25 1.68 -1.51
CA ARG A 38 13.00 0.41 -0.84
C ARG A 38 13.25 0.52 0.65
N VAL A 39 12.79 -0.46 1.39
CA VAL A 39 13.17 -0.72 2.78
C VAL A 39 13.48 -2.20 2.91
N THR A 40 14.75 -2.50 3.13
CA THR A 40 15.29 -3.86 3.07
C THR A 40 15.42 -4.53 4.43
N ASP A 41 15.47 -3.78 5.50
CA ASP A 41 15.45 -4.33 6.86
C ASP A 41 14.00 -4.61 7.27
N GLU A 42 13.64 -5.88 7.32
CA GLU A 42 12.32 -6.36 7.69
C GLU A 42 11.93 -6.08 9.16
N ASN A 43 12.89 -5.65 9.98
CA ASN A 43 12.65 -5.37 11.40
C ASN A 43 12.43 -3.88 11.71
N VAL A 44 12.64 -2.99 10.74
CA VAL A 44 12.42 -1.56 11.00
C VAL A 44 10.98 -1.24 11.39
N SER A 45 10.85 -0.23 12.22
CA SER A 45 9.54 0.26 12.65
C SER A 45 8.74 0.82 11.48
N VAL A 46 7.44 0.57 11.49
CA VAL A 46 6.48 1.15 10.55
C VAL A 46 5.65 2.20 11.28
N SER A 47 5.68 3.42 10.78
CA SER A 47 4.87 4.52 11.28
C SER A 47 3.55 4.62 10.51
N PHE A 48 2.46 4.80 11.24
CA PHE A 48 1.13 5.01 10.66
C PHE A 48 0.88 6.51 10.51
N LEU A 49 0.80 6.99 9.28
CA LEU A 49 0.60 8.42 8.99
C LEU A 49 -0.87 8.83 9.15
N GLU A 50 -1.78 7.94 8.80
CA GLU A 50 -3.24 8.14 8.91
C GLU A 50 -3.85 7.04 9.77
N LYS A 51 -3.67 7.12 11.09
CA LYS A 51 -4.07 6.06 12.05
C LYS A 51 -5.54 5.68 12.00
N ASP A 52 -6.41 6.63 11.67
CA ASP A 52 -7.86 6.41 11.62
C ASP A 52 -8.34 5.99 10.22
N HIS A 53 -7.43 5.86 9.25
CA HIS A 53 -7.80 5.46 7.91
C HIS A 53 -8.43 4.06 7.93
N PRO A 54 -9.54 3.86 7.20
CA PRO A 54 -10.27 2.59 7.20
C PRO A 54 -9.44 1.37 6.87
N VAL A 55 -8.46 1.45 5.96
CA VAL A 55 -7.58 0.30 5.63
C VAL A 55 -6.72 -0.17 6.80
N LEU A 56 -6.56 0.64 7.84
CA LEU A 56 -5.86 0.26 9.07
C LEU A 56 -6.82 -0.21 10.19
N ASN A 57 -8.13 -0.09 9.99
CA ASN A 57 -9.10 -0.32 11.06
C ASN A 57 -10.22 -1.30 10.72
N TYR A 58 -10.42 -1.67 9.46
CA TYR A 58 -11.51 -2.55 9.06
C TYR A 58 -11.12 -3.50 7.92
N PRO A 59 -11.46 -4.79 8.01
CA PRO A 59 -12.10 -5.47 9.14
C PRO A 59 -11.16 -5.73 10.33
N ASN A 60 -9.87 -5.53 10.17
CA ASN A 60 -8.87 -5.73 11.22
C ASN A 60 -8.30 -4.40 11.70
N LYS A 61 -8.13 -4.23 13.00
CA LYS A 61 -7.31 -3.13 13.51
C LYS A 61 -5.84 -3.51 13.36
N ILE A 62 -5.14 -2.79 12.50
CA ILE A 62 -3.71 -3.00 12.24
C ILE A 62 -2.89 -2.23 13.28
N THR A 63 -1.86 -2.89 13.78
CA THR A 63 -0.94 -2.36 14.78
C THR A 63 0.51 -2.65 14.38
N SER A 64 1.48 -2.15 15.12
CA SER A 64 2.90 -2.48 14.91
C SER A 64 3.17 -3.99 14.94
N LYS A 65 2.40 -4.75 15.72
CA LYS A 65 2.52 -6.22 15.80
C LYS A 65 2.23 -6.92 14.46
N ASP A 66 1.42 -6.32 13.59
CA ASP A 66 1.13 -6.87 12.28
C ASP A 66 2.32 -6.80 11.31
N PHE A 67 3.38 -6.09 11.70
CA PHE A 67 4.65 -6.00 10.97
C PHE A 67 5.77 -6.84 11.60
N GLU A 68 5.49 -7.57 12.68
CA GLU A 68 6.42 -8.52 13.28
C GLU A 68 6.50 -9.82 12.46
N GLY A 69 7.67 -10.40 12.40
CA GLY A 69 7.91 -11.65 11.68
C GLY A 69 7.84 -11.55 10.16
N TRP A 70 7.86 -10.35 9.59
CA TRP A 70 8.06 -10.17 8.15
C TRP A 70 9.43 -10.70 7.77
N ILE A 71 9.58 -11.14 6.51
CA ILE A 71 10.81 -11.76 6.01
C ILE A 71 11.44 -10.93 4.89
N GLN A 72 12.76 -10.94 4.84
CA GLN A 72 13.64 -10.36 3.83
C GLN A 72 13.59 -8.84 3.73
N GLU A 73 12.41 -8.22 3.66
CA GLU A 73 12.27 -6.79 3.40
C GLU A 73 10.84 -6.30 3.70
N ARG A 74 10.68 -4.98 3.83
CA ARG A 74 9.35 -4.36 3.94
C ARG A 74 8.71 -4.12 2.58
N GLY A 75 9.48 -3.65 1.62
CA GLY A 75 8.97 -3.32 0.30
C GLY A 75 10.01 -2.78 -0.66
N LEU A 76 9.65 -2.77 -1.94
CA LEU A 76 10.48 -2.37 -3.07
C LEU A 76 9.69 -1.49 -4.05
N TYR A 77 10.40 -0.60 -4.76
CA TYR A 77 9.81 0.29 -5.76
C TYR A 77 8.69 1.17 -5.19
N PHE A 78 9.01 1.85 -4.09
CA PHE A 78 8.07 2.78 -3.46
C PHE A 78 7.69 3.91 -4.41
N LEU A 79 6.54 4.49 -4.17
CA LEU A 79 6.02 5.58 -4.99
C LEU A 79 6.51 6.94 -4.51
N SER A 80 6.68 7.86 -5.45
CA SER A 80 6.92 9.28 -5.18
C SER A 80 6.00 10.16 -6.01
N ASP A 81 6.06 11.47 -5.77
CA ASP A 81 5.31 12.48 -6.51
C ASP A 81 3.82 12.14 -6.68
N ALA A 82 3.24 11.50 -5.67
CA ALA A 82 1.84 11.12 -5.71
C ALA A 82 0.93 12.34 -5.55
N ASP A 83 -0.11 12.38 -6.40
CA ASP A 83 -1.16 13.40 -6.30
C ASP A 83 -1.71 13.48 -4.86
N PRO A 84 -2.02 14.68 -4.34
CA PRO A 84 -2.57 14.86 -2.99
C PRO A 84 -3.89 14.13 -2.69
N LYS A 85 -4.57 13.65 -3.71
CA LYS A 85 -5.79 12.82 -3.56
C LYS A 85 -5.50 11.41 -3.06
N TYR A 86 -4.24 11.00 -3.05
CA TYR A 86 -3.83 9.76 -2.40
C TYR A 86 -3.56 9.98 -0.91
N SER A 87 -4.17 9.17 -0.07
CA SER A 87 -3.73 8.98 1.31
C SER A 87 -2.45 8.16 1.31
N ARG A 88 -1.45 8.66 2.03
CA ARG A 88 -0.19 7.97 2.32
C ARG A 88 -0.32 7.33 3.68
N ILE A 89 -0.37 6.03 3.73
CA ILE A 89 -0.82 5.29 4.92
C ILE A 89 0.33 5.02 5.88
N LEU A 90 1.50 4.67 5.35
CA LEU A 90 2.65 4.19 6.11
C LEU A 90 3.91 4.99 5.78
N SER A 91 4.79 5.10 6.77
CA SER A 91 6.16 5.59 6.58
C SER A 91 7.15 4.64 7.23
N MET A 92 8.28 4.42 6.57
CA MET A 92 9.36 3.55 7.04
C MET A 92 10.68 3.90 6.34
N ASN A 93 11.81 3.48 6.92
CA ASN A 93 13.13 3.65 6.32
C ASN A 93 14.12 2.63 6.86
N ASP A 94 15.11 2.29 6.06
CA ASP A 94 16.30 1.58 6.55
C ASP A 94 17.13 2.48 7.51
N PRO A 95 17.90 1.91 8.44
CA PRO A 95 18.72 2.70 9.36
C PRO A 95 19.62 3.68 8.63
N GLY A 96 19.62 4.94 9.07
CA GLY A 96 20.42 6.00 8.48
C GLY A 96 19.84 6.65 7.22
N GLU A 97 18.70 6.17 6.72
CA GLU A 97 18.00 6.76 5.58
C GLU A 97 16.84 7.67 6.02
N THR A 98 16.39 8.52 5.10
CA THR A 98 15.19 9.35 5.32
C THR A 98 13.92 8.50 5.23
N PRO A 99 12.88 8.85 6.02
CA PRO A 99 11.59 8.19 5.93
C PRO A 99 10.97 8.25 4.53
N LYS A 100 10.39 7.13 4.10
CA LYS A 100 9.71 6.96 2.81
C LYS A 100 8.24 6.65 3.05
N ASP A 101 7.36 7.37 2.39
CA ASP A 101 5.91 7.32 2.60
C ASP A 101 5.11 6.74 1.40
N GLY A 102 5.81 6.19 0.43
CA GLY A 102 5.22 5.69 -0.82
C GLY A 102 4.97 4.18 -0.89
N SER A 103 4.99 3.46 0.24
CA SER A 103 4.79 2.00 0.24
C SER A 103 3.33 1.56 0.10
N LEU A 104 2.39 2.39 0.53
CA LEU A 104 0.95 2.12 0.50
C LEU A 104 0.18 3.41 0.25
N LEU A 105 -0.41 3.53 -0.93
CA LEU A 105 -1.26 4.64 -1.34
C LEU A 105 -2.71 4.17 -1.52
N VAL A 106 -3.64 4.97 -1.03
CA VAL A 106 -5.07 4.71 -1.16
C VAL A 106 -5.77 5.96 -1.69
N ALA A 107 -6.69 5.79 -2.63
CA ALA A 107 -7.55 6.87 -3.08
C ALA A 107 -8.98 6.38 -3.28
N ASP A 108 -9.93 7.19 -2.88
CA ASP A 108 -11.31 7.03 -3.32
C ASP A 108 -11.45 7.57 -4.75
N TYR A 109 -12.18 6.84 -5.59
CA TYR A 109 -12.45 7.24 -6.98
C TYR A 109 -13.89 6.87 -7.36
N GLY A 110 -14.70 7.86 -7.56
CA GLY A 110 -16.15 7.65 -7.70
C GLY A 110 -16.74 7.03 -6.43
N LYS A 111 -17.36 5.86 -6.58
CA LYS A 111 -17.96 5.10 -5.46
C LYS A 111 -17.03 3.99 -4.93
N GLY A 112 -15.85 3.84 -5.46
CA GLY A 112 -14.93 2.77 -5.16
C GLY A 112 -13.59 3.23 -4.64
N ARG A 113 -12.68 2.27 -4.49
CA ARG A 113 -11.36 2.48 -3.91
C ARG A 113 -10.27 1.92 -4.80
N PHE A 114 -9.24 2.71 -4.99
CA PHE A 114 -7.98 2.30 -5.60
C PHE A 114 -6.92 2.19 -4.51
N VAL A 115 -6.17 1.10 -4.52
CA VAL A 115 -5.04 0.85 -3.62
C VAL A 115 -3.83 0.46 -4.46
N TYR A 116 -2.70 1.08 -4.18
CA TYR A 116 -1.40 0.63 -4.68
C TYR A 116 -0.48 0.32 -3.51
N THR A 117 0.16 -0.84 -3.56
CA THR A 117 1.17 -1.20 -2.56
C THR A 117 2.45 -1.73 -3.17
N SER A 118 3.57 -1.29 -2.59
CA SER A 118 4.92 -1.80 -2.85
C SER A 118 5.41 -2.72 -1.73
N LEU A 119 4.55 -3.01 -0.74
CA LEU A 119 4.84 -3.98 0.31
C LEU A 119 4.96 -5.39 -0.29
N VAL A 120 5.86 -6.20 0.25
CA VAL A 120 6.20 -7.52 -0.33
C VAL A 120 5.22 -8.63 0.05
N PHE A 121 3.94 -8.41 -0.10
CA PHE A 121 2.92 -9.44 0.17
C PHE A 121 3.17 -10.75 -0.57
N PHE A 122 3.79 -10.72 -1.75
CA PHE A 122 4.14 -11.91 -2.52
C PHE A 122 5.19 -12.80 -1.83
N ARG A 123 5.90 -12.26 -0.82
CA ARG A 123 6.79 -13.03 0.07
C ARG A 123 6.08 -13.42 1.36
N GLU A 124 5.40 -12.44 1.97
CA GLU A 124 4.82 -12.57 3.31
C GLU A 124 3.63 -13.54 3.36
N LEU A 125 2.78 -13.51 2.32
CA LEU A 125 1.62 -14.41 2.26
C LEU A 125 2.05 -15.88 2.12
N PRO A 126 2.93 -16.27 1.19
CA PRO A 126 3.44 -17.65 1.14
C PRO A 126 4.18 -18.09 2.40
N ALA A 127 4.84 -17.16 3.08
CA ALA A 127 5.52 -17.43 4.35
C ALA A 127 4.57 -17.58 5.55
N GLY A 128 3.29 -17.29 5.38
CA GLY A 128 2.30 -17.44 6.44
C GLY A 128 2.35 -16.34 7.52
N VAL A 129 2.86 -15.14 7.20
CA VAL A 129 2.97 -14.03 8.16
C VAL A 129 1.58 -13.49 8.53
N PRO A 130 1.10 -13.67 9.77
CA PRO A 130 -0.30 -13.38 10.12
C PRO A 130 -0.69 -11.91 9.92
N GLY A 131 0.19 -10.97 10.29
CA GLY A 131 -0.07 -9.54 10.15
C GLY A 131 -0.20 -9.10 8.69
N ALA A 132 0.58 -9.72 7.79
CA ALA A 132 0.47 -9.46 6.36
C ALA A 132 -0.91 -9.89 5.82
N TYR A 133 -1.44 -11.04 6.22
CA TYR A 133 -2.80 -11.45 5.86
C TYR A 133 -3.85 -10.48 6.36
N ARG A 134 -3.73 -10.02 7.61
CA ARG A 134 -4.68 -9.08 8.20
C ARG A 134 -4.71 -7.75 7.43
N LEU A 135 -3.55 -7.18 7.12
CA LEU A 135 -3.46 -5.97 6.32
C LEU A 135 -3.97 -6.21 4.90
N PHE A 136 -3.55 -7.29 4.25
CA PHE A 136 -4.00 -7.63 2.90
C PHE A 136 -5.52 -7.72 2.79
N VAL A 137 -6.17 -8.39 3.75
CA VAL A 137 -7.64 -8.47 3.82
C VAL A 137 -8.27 -7.08 3.91
N ASN A 138 -7.71 -6.18 4.73
CA ASN A 138 -8.20 -4.81 4.81
C ASN A 138 -8.12 -4.06 3.46
N LEU A 139 -7.03 -4.27 2.71
CA LEU A 139 -6.82 -3.59 1.43
C LEU A 139 -7.83 -4.00 0.35
N ILE A 140 -8.29 -5.25 0.36
CA ILE A 140 -9.26 -5.77 -0.63
C ILE A 140 -10.70 -5.70 -0.14
N THR A 141 -10.95 -5.45 1.14
CA THR A 141 -12.29 -5.39 1.70
C THR A 141 -13.01 -4.12 1.26
N LYS A 142 -14.21 -4.31 0.73
CA LYS A 142 -15.10 -3.17 0.45
C LYS A 142 -15.53 -2.52 1.76
N GLN A 143 -15.41 -1.22 1.85
CA GLN A 143 -15.90 -0.50 3.03
C GLN A 143 -17.42 -0.55 3.12
N LYS A 144 -17.91 -0.66 4.34
CA LYS A 144 -19.34 -0.39 4.59
C LYS A 144 -19.58 1.10 4.29
N ASN A 145 -20.45 1.38 3.33
CA ASN A 145 -20.98 2.73 3.21
C ASN A 145 -21.78 2.98 4.50
N ASN A 146 -21.35 3.95 5.28
CA ASN A 146 -22.17 4.48 6.35
C ASN A 146 -23.33 5.28 5.77
#